data_ecde0e4c81496ce6e0df0dc55fd8de9e
#
_entry.id   ecde0e4c81496ce6e0df0dc55fd8de9e
#
_cell.length_a   1.000
_cell.length_b   1.000
_cell.length_c   1.000
_cell.angle_alpha   90.00
_cell.angle_beta   90.00
_cell.angle_gamma   90.00
#
_symmetry.space_group_name_H-M   'P 1'
#
loop_
_entity.id
_entity.type
_entity.pdbx_description
1 polymer ?
#
loop_
_entity_poly.entity_id
_entity_poly.type
_entity_poly.pdbx_seq_one_letter_code
_entity_poly.pdbx_strand_id
1 'polypeptide(L)'
;YHAVNYIVKPMKYIRLKVELNRFRERYQRKNPYIVVRNDQGSYKVELHTLHYAETYKRNLLLHTDETEIVCYKNMKELEAELEDYGFFRCHTGFLVNLAFVKRVEKLEAWLTTGEAVYISKPKKKEFMKALAGYWGKTL
;
A
#
# COMPACT_ATOMS: atom_id res chain seq x y z
N TYR A 1 -7.61 -0.47 -23.84
CA TYR A 1 -7.86 0.13 -24.27
C TYR A 1 -7.81 0.40 -24.39
N HIS A 2 -7.27 0.29 -23.84
CA HIS A 2 -7.23 0.96 -24.19
C HIS A 2 -7.41 1.63 -24.01
N ALA A 3 -7.05 1.08 -23.65
CA ALA A 3 -7.15 1.82 -23.71
C ALA A 3 -7.18 2.66 -23.29
N VAL A 4 -6.95 2.89 -22.80
CA VAL A 4 -6.96 3.64 -22.80
C VAL A 4 -6.81 4.52 -22.62
N ASN A 5 -6.23 4.73 -22.29
CA ASN A 5 -6.13 5.58 -22.50
C ASN A 5 -6.34 6.38 -22.16
N TYR A 6 -5.86 6.65 -21.67
CA TYR A 6 -6.03 7.48 -21.74
C TYR A 6 -5.90 7.93 -21.18
N ILE A 7 -5.52 7.78 -20.57
CA ILE A 7 -5.50 8.16 -20.43
C ILE A 7 -5.43 8.75 -19.91
N VAL A 8 -4.94 8.69 -19.39
CA VAL A 8 -4.96 9.09 -19.37
C VAL A 8 -4.82 9.67 -18.78
N LYS A 9 -4.11 9.99 -18.19
CA LYS A 9 -4.09 10.39 -18.01
C LYS A 9 -4.37 10.89 -17.70
N PRO A 10 -4.10 10.90 -17.24
CA PRO A 10 -4.47 11.25 -17.36
C PRO A 10 -4.78 11.64 -16.80
N MET A 11 -4.19 11.65 -16.04
CA MET A 11 -4.59 11.77 -16.17
C MET A 11 -5.20 12.09 -15.77
N LYS A 12 -4.88 12.34 -15.06
CA LYS A 12 -5.54 12.38 -15.17
C LYS A 12 -6.59 12.52 -15.46
N TYR A 13 -6.50 12.67 -15.24
CA TYR A 13 -7.54 12.63 -15.83
C TYR A 13 -7.87 12.46 -15.85
N ILE A 14 -7.42 12.17 -15.74
CA ILE A 14 -7.88 11.79 -16.13
C ILE A 14 -8.09 11.63 -15.57
N ARG A 15 -7.33 11.72 -14.84
CA ARG A 15 -7.59 11.36 -14.75
C ARG A 15 -8.65 11.29 -14.61
N LEU A 16 -8.69 11.37 -14.23
CA LEU A 16 -9.74 11.12 -14.11
C LEU A 16 -10.55 10.90 -14.93
N LYS A 17 -10.72 10.69 -15.47
CA LYS A 17 -11.33 10.16 -16.03
C LYS A 17 -11.22 9.52 -16.82
N VAL A 18 -10.60 9.59 -17.17
CA VAL A 18 -10.34 8.86 -17.58
C VAL A 18 -10.00 8.39 -17.06
N GLU A 19 -9.37 8.94 -17.13
CA GLU A 19 -9.09 8.47 -16.00
C GLU A 19 -10.11 7.72 -15.39
N LEU A 20 -11.18 8.02 -15.60
CA LEU A 20 -12.15 7.30 -14.85
C LEU A 20 -12.31 5.88 -15.31
N ASN A 21 -12.21 5.63 -16.58
CA ASN A 21 -12.27 4.25 -17.06
C ASN A 21 -11.09 3.43 -16.57
N ARG A 22 -9.91 4.01 -16.60
CA ARG A 22 -8.76 3.30 -16.07
C ARG A 22 -8.89 3.05 -14.59
N PHE A 23 -9.48 4.00 -13.91
CA PHE A 23 -9.74 3.86 -12.50
C PHE A 23 -10.62 2.66 -12.23
N ARG A 24 -11.68 2.49 -13.01
CA ARG A 24 -12.55 1.35 -12.84
C ARG A 24 -11.85 0.04 -13.15
N GLU A 25 -11.02 0.03 -14.16
CA GLU A 25 -10.27 -1.17 -14.48
C GLU A 25 -9.39 -1.62 -13.32
N ARG A 26 -8.76 -0.68 -12.65
CA ARG A 26 -7.92 -1.00 -11.51
C ARG A 26 -8.73 -1.65 -10.40
N TYR A 27 -9.90 -1.13 -10.13
CA TYR A 27 -10.73 -1.69 -9.07
C TYR A 27 -11.31 -3.04 -9.43
N GLN A 28 -11.45 -3.33 -10.69
CA GLN A 28 -12.01 -4.59 -11.12
C GLN A 28 -10.98 -5.68 -11.26
N ARG A 29 -9.72 -5.36 -11.13
CA ARG A 29 -8.68 -6.38 -11.19
C ARG A 29 -8.77 -7.29 -9.99
N LYS A 30 -8.64 -8.59 -10.25
CA LYS A 30 -8.63 -9.55 -9.18
C LYS A 30 -7.36 -9.45 -8.36
N ASN A 31 -6.25 -9.14 -9.02
CA ASN A 31 -4.94 -9.09 -8.36
C ASN A 31 -4.26 -7.77 -8.70
N PRO A 32 -4.62 -6.71 -7.98
CA PRO A 32 -3.95 -5.42 -8.22
C PRO A 32 -2.47 -5.53 -7.87
N TYR A 33 -1.66 -4.76 -8.56
CA TYR A 33 -0.22 -4.81 -8.37
C TYR A 33 0.38 -3.43 -8.60
N ILE A 34 1.62 -3.28 -8.15
CA ILE A 34 2.44 -2.12 -8.48
C ILE A 34 3.71 -2.61 -9.13
N VAL A 35 4.36 -1.71 -9.85
CA VAL A 35 5.65 -1.99 -10.47
C VAL A 35 6.69 -1.15 -9.75
N VAL A 36 7.72 -1.79 -9.24
CA VAL A 36 8.79 -1.10 -8.53
C VAL A 36 10.10 -1.35 -9.25
N ARG A 37 11.03 -0.42 -9.08
CA ARG A 37 12.32 -0.48 -9.75
C ARG A 37 13.44 -0.28 -8.76
N ASN A 38 14.56 -0.92 -9.08
CA ASN A 38 15.81 -0.66 -8.38
C ASN A 38 16.95 -0.95 -9.36
N ASP A 39 18.19 -0.95 -8.87
CA ASP A 39 19.34 -1.14 -9.75
C ASP A 39 19.44 -2.56 -10.32
N GLN A 40 18.65 -3.48 -9.81
CA GLN A 40 18.67 -4.87 -10.31
C GLN A 40 17.57 -5.14 -11.32
N GLY A 41 16.58 -4.27 -11.44
CA GLY A 41 15.54 -4.47 -12.42
C GLY A 41 14.21 -3.87 -12.03
N SER A 42 13.18 -4.34 -12.71
CA SER A 42 11.80 -3.95 -12.45
C SER A 42 11.02 -5.16 -11.97
N TYR A 43 10.17 -4.93 -10.98
CA TYR A 43 9.45 -6.03 -10.32
C TYR A 43 7.96 -5.71 -10.26
N LYS A 44 7.16 -6.71 -10.56
CA LYS A 44 5.72 -6.65 -10.36
C LYS A 44 5.44 -7.18 -8.95
N VAL A 45 4.82 -6.35 -8.13
CA VAL A 45 4.50 -6.74 -6.76
C VAL A 45 3.00 -6.76 -6.60
N GLU A 46 2.43 -7.94 -6.42
CA GLU A 46 0.99 -8.08 -6.20
C GLU A 46 0.67 -7.66 -4.78
N LEU A 47 -0.34 -6.83 -4.64
CA LEU A 47 -0.62 -6.19 -3.35
C LEU A 47 -1.04 -7.18 -2.28
N HIS A 48 -1.68 -8.28 -2.67
CA HIS A 48 -2.08 -9.28 -1.68
C HIS A 48 -0.90 -10.03 -1.09
N THR A 49 0.30 -9.89 -1.67
CA THR A 49 1.51 -10.50 -1.12
C THR A 49 2.37 -9.49 -0.37
N LEU A 50 2.02 -8.21 -0.42
CA LEU A 50 2.82 -7.15 0.20
C LEU A 50 2.33 -6.94 1.63
N HIS A 51 3.22 -7.22 2.60
CA HIS A 51 2.88 -7.13 4.02
C HIS A 51 2.98 -5.68 4.50
N TYR A 52 4.12 -5.07 4.28
CA TYR A 52 4.33 -3.68 4.65
C TYR A 52 5.57 -3.16 3.94
N ALA A 53 5.71 -1.85 3.94
CA ALA A 53 6.88 -1.17 3.41
C ALA A 53 7.48 -0.34 4.52
N GLU A 54 8.81 -0.27 4.56
CA GLU A 54 9.49 0.55 5.54
C GLU A 54 10.57 1.38 4.87
N THR A 55 10.92 2.49 5.50
CA THR A 55 12.03 3.30 5.00
C THR A 55 13.33 2.55 5.24
N TYR A 56 14.21 2.59 4.25
CA TYR A 56 15.45 1.84 4.30
C TYR A 56 16.50 2.57 3.47
N LYS A 57 17.47 3.17 4.14
CA LYS A 57 18.62 3.83 3.49
C LYS A 57 18.18 4.77 2.38
N ARG A 58 17.27 5.68 2.66
CA ARG A 58 16.74 6.67 1.70
C ARG A 58 15.80 6.09 0.67
N ASN A 59 15.61 4.79 0.65
CA ASN A 59 14.67 4.13 -0.23
C ASN A 59 13.60 3.47 0.63
N LEU A 60 12.86 2.56 0.04
CA LEU A 60 11.88 1.75 0.75
C LEU A 60 12.26 0.29 0.63
N LEU A 61 11.93 -0.49 1.64
CA LEU A 61 12.07 -1.93 1.60
C LEU A 61 10.67 -2.51 1.68
N LEU A 62 10.28 -3.25 0.66
CA LEU A 62 8.97 -3.88 0.59
C LEU A 62 9.09 -5.32 1.07
N HIS A 63 8.26 -5.66 2.04
CA HIS A 63 8.26 -7.02 2.60
C HIS A 63 7.10 -7.80 2.01
N THR A 64 7.42 -8.82 1.21
CA THR A 64 6.42 -9.65 0.54
C THR A 64 6.49 -11.08 1.03
N ASP A 65 5.55 -11.90 0.55
CA ASP A 65 5.52 -13.32 0.91
C ASP A 65 6.81 -14.05 0.57
N GLU A 66 7.45 -13.64 -0.50
CA GLU A 66 8.59 -14.37 -1.04
C GLU A 66 9.93 -13.76 -0.65
N THR A 67 9.99 -12.43 -0.62
CA THR A 67 11.28 -11.79 -0.44
C THR A 67 11.09 -10.33 -0.06
N GLU A 68 12.20 -9.66 0.14
CA GLU A 68 12.23 -8.22 0.38
C GLU A 68 12.77 -7.56 -0.87
N ILE A 69 12.13 -6.47 -1.28
CA ILE A 69 12.48 -5.77 -2.51
C ILE A 69 12.75 -4.30 -2.19
N VAL A 70 13.90 -3.81 -2.59
CA VAL A 70 14.23 -2.39 -2.46
C VAL A 70 13.47 -1.62 -3.54
N CYS A 71 12.85 -0.52 -3.15
CA CYS A 71 12.03 0.28 -4.04
C CYS A 71 12.52 1.73 -4.01
N TYR A 72 12.80 2.29 -5.18
CA TYR A 72 13.32 3.66 -5.31
C TYR A 72 12.20 4.69 -5.34
N LYS A 73 11.27 4.59 -4.42
CA LYS A 73 10.22 5.58 -4.22
C LYS A 73 10.32 6.12 -2.82
N ASN A 74 9.68 7.25 -2.56
CA ASN A 74 9.57 7.69 -1.19
C ASN A 74 8.24 7.21 -0.61
N MET A 75 8.12 7.27 0.70
CA MET A 75 6.95 6.75 1.39
C MET A 75 5.68 7.47 0.98
N LYS A 76 5.78 8.78 0.75
CA LYS A 76 4.62 9.57 0.37
C LYS A 76 4.06 9.14 -0.98
N GLU A 77 4.94 8.85 -1.93
CA GLU A 77 4.52 8.37 -3.24
C GLU A 77 3.82 7.02 -3.14
N LEU A 78 4.40 6.12 -2.36
CA LEU A 78 3.83 4.79 -2.21
C LEU A 78 2.50 4.85 -1.46
N GLU A 79 2.42 5.70 -0.45
CA GLU A 79 1.18 5.87 0.29
C GLU A 79 0.05 6.32 -0.63
N ALA A 80 0.33 7.31 -1.49
CA ALA A 80 -0.68 7.81 -2.42
C ALA A 80 -1.13 6.73 -3.39
N GLU A 81 -0.20 5.89 -3.81
CA GLU A 81 -0.47 4.83 -4.76
C GLU A 81 -1.33 3.71 -4.16
N LEU A 82 -1.16 3.44 -2.87
CA LEU A 82 -1.77 2.29 -2.22
C LEU A 82 -2.91 2.60 -1.27
N GLU A 83 -3.24 3.87 -1.07
CA GLU A 83 -4.23 4.21 -0.05
C GLU A 83 -5.61 3.62 -0.34
N ASP A 84 -5.94 3.41 -1.61
CA ASP A 84 -7.24 2.86 -1.99
C ASP A 84 -7.29 1.33 -1.90
N TYR A 85 -6.19 0.71 -1.51
CA TYR A 85 -6.08 -0.74 -1.51
C TYR A 85 -5.91 -1.33 -0.11
N GLY A 86 -6.30 -0.57 0.90
CA GLY A 86 -6.26 -1.10 2.26
C GLY A 86 -4.90 -1.00 2.92
N PHE A 87 -4.10 -0.04 2.51
CA PHE A 87 -2.82 0.24 3.15
C PHE A 87 -2.95 1.52 3.98
N PHE A 88 -2.24 1.55 5.09
CA PHE A 88 -2.28 2.71 6.00
C PHE A 88 -0.87 3.03 6.49
N ARG A 89 -0.52 4.32 6.43
CA ARG A 89 0.78 4.78 6.92
C ARG A 89 0.67 5.02 8.42
N CYS A 90 1.00 4.01 9.20
CA CYS A 90 0.83 4.04 10.64
C CYS A 90 2.00 4.70 11.37
N HIS A 91 3.06 4.99 10.66
CA HIS A 91 4.27 5.61 11.18
C HIS A 91 4.96 6.28 10.02
N THR A 92 5.77 7.31 10.26
CA THR A 92 6.45 7.99 9.15
C THR A 92 7.29 7.01 8.34
N GLY A 93 7.77 5.95 8.97
CA GLY A 93 8.61 4.95 8.32
C GLY A 93 7.93 3.65 7.97
N PHE A 94 6.61 3.53 8.16
CA PHE A 94 5.91 2.28 7.89
C PHE A 94 4.59 2.49 7.19
N LEU A 95 4.37 1.72 6.13
CA LEU A 95 3.09 1.64 5.44
C LEU A 95 2.66 0.19 5.49
N VAL A 96 1.54 -0.12 6.15
CA VAL A 96 1.15 -1.49 6.43
C VAL A 96 -0.11 -1.87 5.66
N ASN A 97 -0.14 -3.12 5.21
CA ASN A 97 -1.31 -3.70 4.57
C ASN A 97 -2.26 -4.16 5.67
N LEU A 98 -3.42 -3.52 5.78
CA LEU A 98 -4.38 -3.83 6.84
C LEU A 98 -4.87 -5.27 6.78
N ALA A 99 -4.83 -5.89 5.61
CA ALA A 99 -5.26 -7.28 5.46
C ALA A 99 -4.38 -8.25 6.26
N PHE A 100 -3.16 -7.85 6.57
CA PHE A 100 -2.22 -8.71 7.30
C PHE A 100 -2.23 -8.44 8.80
N VAL A 101 -2.92 -7.40 9.25
CA VAL A 101 -2.93 -7.06 10.68
C VAL A 101 -3.78 -8.06 11.42
N LYS A 102 -3.18 -8.70 12.41
CA LYS A 102 -3.82 -9.74 13.21
C LYS A 102 -4.26 -9.20 14.56
N ARG A 103 -3.44 -8.35 15.16
CA ARG A 103 -3.77 -7.76 16.45
C ARG A 103 -2.99 -6.46 16.62
N VAL A 104 -3.47 -5.63 17.51
CA VAL A 104 -2.81 -4.38 17.86
C VAL A 104 -2.65 -4.34 19.35
N GLU A 105 -1.42 -4.13 19.82
CA GLU A 105 -1.11 -4.02 21.24
C GLU A 105 -0.27 -2.77 21.44
N LYS A 106 -0.79 -1.83 22.24
CA LYS A 106 -0.11 -0.56 22.49
C LYS A 106 0.18 0.15 21.18
N LEU A 107 1.44 0.37 20.86
CA LEU A 107 1.83 1.07 19.63
C LEU A 107 2.47 0.12 18.63
N GLU A 108 1.99 -1.12 18.60
CA GLU A 108 2.47 -2.12 17.67
C GLU A 108 1.31 -2.82 16.98
N ALA A 109 1.44 -2.96 15.67
CA ALA A 109 0.50 -3.76 14.89
C ALA A 109 1.22 -5.06 14.52
N TRP A 110 0.64 -6.17 14.96
CA TRP A 110 1.23 -7.49 14.71
C TRP A 110 0.56 -8.12 13.50
N LEU A 111 1.39 -8.62 12.59
CA LEU A 111 0.92 -9.19 11.34
C LEU A 111 0.81 -10.70 11.45
N THR A 112 0.02 -11.27 10.57
CA THR A 112 -0.18 -12.73 10.53
C THR A 112 1.13 -13.47 10.26
N THR A 113 2.12 -12.78 9.70
CA THR A 113 3.43 -13.34 9.40
C THR A 113 4.34 -13.42 10.62
N GLY A 114 3.94 -12.79 11.73
CA GLY A 114 4.79 -12.72 12.92
C GLY A 114 5.58 -11.44 13.00
N GLU A 115 5.54 -10.63 11.98
CA GLU A 115 6.23 -9.33 11.99
C GLU A 115 5.38 -8.30 12.73
N ALA A 116 6.03 -7.26 13.22
CA ALA A 116 5.33 -6.15 13.86
C ALA A 116 5.81 -4.84 13.28
N VAL A 117 4.88 -3.90 13.14
CA VAL A 117 5.22 -2.55 12.71
C VAL A 117 4.79 -1.58 13.80
N TYR A 118 5.50 -0.46 13.87
CA TYR A 118 5.21 0.53 14.89
C TYR A 118 4.13 1.49 14.43
N ILE A 119 3.29 1.88 15.38
CA ILE A 119 2.25 2.88 15.15
C ILE A 119 2.67 4.13 15.90
N SER A 120 2.77 5.25 15.21
CA SER A 120 3.10 6.49 15.91
C SER A 120 1.94 6.90 16.79
N LYS A 121 2.26 7.47 17.94
CA LYS A 121 1.25 7.85 18.91
C LYS A 121 0.17 8.76 18.32
N PRO A 122 0.53 9.80 17.57
CA PRO A 122 -0.49 10.65 16.95
C PRO A 122 -1.36 9.96 15.91
N LYS A 123 -0.87 8.87 15.33
CA LYS A 123 -1.60 8.14 14.29
C LYS A 123 -2.46 7.01 14.83
N LYS A 124 -2.32 6.69 16.11
CA LYS A 124 -2.98 5.51 16.68
C LYS A 124 -4.48 5.55 16.48
N LYS A 125 -5.08 6.70 16.75
CA LYS A 125 -6.53 6.85 16.66
C LYS A 125 -7.02 6.63 15.22
N GLU A 126 -6.35 7.26 14.26
CA GLU A 126 -6.72 7.12 12.86
C GLU A 126 -6.49 5.70 12.37
N PHE A 127 -5.39 5.09 12.82
CA PHE A 127 -5.09 3.72 12.45
C PHE A 127 -6.16 2.76 12.93
N MET A 128 -6.57 2.89 14.19
CA MET A 128 -7.60 2.02 14.74
C MET A 128 -8.93 2.21 14.01
N LYS A 129 -9.21 3.43 13.61
CA LYS A 129 -10.43 3.72 12.86
C LYS A 129 -10.39 3.07 11.48
N ALA A 130 -9.26 3.18 10.80
CA ALA A 130 -9.10 2.56 9.49
C ALA A 130 -9.19 1.04 9.59
N LEU A 131 -8.58 0.47 10.62
CA LEU A 131 -8.60 -0.96 10.83
C LEU A 131 -10.01 -1.47 11.12
N ALA A 132 -10.76 -0.72 11.94
CA ALA A 132 -12.14 -1.09 12.23
C ALA A 132 -12.96 -1.11 10.94
N GLY A 133 -12.77 -0.10 10.09
CA GLY A 133 -13.46 -0.05 8.81
C GLY A 133 -13.07 -1.22 7.93
N TYR A 134 -11.80 -1.56 7.91
CA TYR A 134 -11.34 -2.68 7.09
C TYR A 134 -11.90 -4.01 7.60
N TRP A 135 -11.92 -4.21 8.91
CA TRP A 135 -12.45 -5.44 9.49
C TRP A 135 -13.97 -5.49 9.47
N GLY A 136 -14.63 -4.35 9.20
CA GLY A 136 -16.08 -4.29 9.21
C GLY A 136 -16.67 -4.39 10.60
N LYS A 137 -15.92 -3.97 11.62
CA LYS A 137 -16.32 -4.06 13.01
C LYS A 137 -15.90 -2.82 13.79
N THR A 138 -16.58 -2.57 14.87
CA THR A 138 -16.19 -1.52 15.82
C THR A 138 -15.18 -2.11 16.80
N LEU A 139 -14.13 -1.39 17.03
CA LEU A 139 -13.08 -1.84 17.94
C LEU A 139 -13.18 -1.15 19.28
#